data_c4f0ecd50793c2ca635a34cfafdf5b2c
#
_entry.id   c4f0ecd50793c2ca635a34cfafdf5b2c
#
_cell.length_a   1.000
_cell.length_b   1.000
_cell.length_c   1.000
_cell.angle_alpha   90.00
_cell.angle_beta   90.00
_cell.angle_gamma   90.00
#
_symmetry.space_group_name_H-M   'P 1'
#
loop_
_entity.id
_entity.type
_entity.pdbx_description
1 polymer ?
#
loop_
_entity_poly.entity_id
_entity_poly.type
_entity_poly.pdbx_seq_one_letter_code
_entity_poly.pdbx_strand_id
1 'polypeptide(L)'
;MDCMPADGGLYVPEGNADLRRWILYTNDDTTFSSIAGTLTSACINTEFSPIICETIATKAFPFEPKLKRLDDNLFTLELFNGPTGSHRDFGVSYMAACLETILTLNGKTATFLDLTSGPHGASLARALRGSKKLKSVLLYPKGAVRGLNESDFVWNGGNIYPIEIDGDLNYCRALIQEIFSDRALVQKFSLTASTTANIGRLLPQAFFYTYAFSRLKEKVSGDIYYAMAPGNYSNLMAGLYSWRLSLPLRGFIVPTSGSLGADAKGYPIITDSLVPLEQRPRANPSDPSNLERLEDFFTDYSAMIKGFVYPARVDDEAAEKAAQELYKKYDLISDAETAQAYAAVKAKKDLDDGSGDAVVLIQRDHPSYSAAFAQHALGEKIAVPQNVQEVLASFDLKRPLAKTKEDLVKILEQIQ
;
A
#
# COMPACT_ATOMS: atom_id res chain seq x y z
N MET A 1 -12.48 2.36 -13.14
CA MET A 1 -12.15 1.06 -13.74
C MET A 1 -10.84 1.11 -14.52
N ASP A 2 -10.61 2.14 -15.29
CA ASP A 2 -9.33 2.34 -15.96
C ASP A 2 -8.26 2.67 -14.91
N CYS A 3 -7.27 1.80 -14.73
CA CYS A 3 -6.26 1.98 -13.69
C CYS A 3 -5.18 3.00 -14.08
N MET A 4 -5.03 3.28 -15.37
CA MET A 4 -4.06 4.21 -15.91
C MET A 4 -4.64 5.01 -17.08
N PRO A 5 -4.32 6.32 -17.19
CA PRO A 5 -4.72 7.13 -18.34
C PRO A 5 -4.00 6.68 -19.63
N ALA A 6 -4.51 7.13 -20.77
CA ALA A 6 -4.00 6.73 -22.09
C ALA A 6 -2.58 7.24 -22.38
N ASP A 7 -2.16 8.30 -21.71
CA ASP A 7 -0.79 8.86 -21.82
C ASP A 7 0.26 8.03 -21.09
N GLY A 8 -0.16 7.06 -20.26
CA GLY A 8 0.72 6.19 -19.49
C GLY A 8 1.17 6.79 -18.15
N GLY A 9 0.55 7.89 -17.72
CA GLY A 9 0.73 8.46 -16.39
C GLY A 9 -0.09 7.75 -15.30
N LEU A 10 -0.31 8.43 -14.18
CA LEU A 10 -1.09 7.94 -13.04
C LEU A 10 -2.21 8.95 -12.69
N TYR A 11 -3.40 8.45 -12.38
CA TYR A 11 -4.48 9.31 -11.89
C TYR A 11 -4.14 9.91 -10.53
N VAL A 12 -4.52 11.18 -10.33
CA VAL A 12 -4.40 11.95 -9.09
C VAL A 12 -5.78 12.46 -8.65
N PRO A 13 -6.04 12.70 -7.35
CA PRO A 13 -7.27 13.33 -6.89
C PRO A 13 -7.31 14.80 -7.30
N GLU A 14 -8.42 15.26 -7.91
CA GLU A 14 -8.61 16.68 -8.28
C GLU A 14 -9.07 17.54 -7.11
N GLY A 15 -9.88 17.04 -6.22
CA GLY A 15 -10.56 17.82 -5.20
C GLY A 15 -9.85 17.87 -3.85
N ASN A 16 -10.04 18.97 -3.14
CA ASN A 16 -9.62 19.15 -1.76
C ASN A 16 -10.89 19.36 -0.89
N ALA A 17 -11.43 18.27 -0.33
CA ALA A 17 -12.49 18.40 0.65
C ALA A 17 -11.90 18.86 1.99
N ASP A 18 -12.47 19.90 2.59
CA ASP A 18 -12.09 20.31 3.95
C ASP A 18 -12.84 19.46 4.98
N LEU A 19 -12.16 18.46 5.49
CA LEU A 19 -12.69 17.57 6.54
C LEU A 19 -12.22 17.92 7.94
N ARG A 20 -11.53 19.07 8.14
CA ARG A 20 -10.95 19.48 9.43
C ARG A 20 -11.95 19.36 10.56
N ARG A 21 -13.14 19.89 10.37
CA ARG A 21 -14.17 19.90 11.41
C ARG A 21 -14.56 18.48 11.82
N TRP A 22 -14.79 17.59 10.85
CA TRP A 22 -15.13 16.21 11.11
C TRP A 22 -13.96 15.43 11.75
N ILE A 23 -12.74 15.60 11.23
CA ILE A 23 -11.54 14.95 11.78
C ILE A 23 -11.32 15.30 13.25
N LEU A 24 -11.55 16.56 13.63
CA LEU A 24 -11.43 17.01 15.01
C LEU A 24 -12.54 16.43 15.94
N TYR A 25 -13.66 16.01 15.38
CA TYR A 25 -14.71 15.33 16.15
C TYR A 25 -14.51 13.81 16.28
N THR A 26 -13.66 13.20 15.48
CA THR A 26 -13.34 11.76 15.62
C THR A 26 -12.68 11.48 16.98
N ASN A 27 -12.87 10.30 17.53
CA ASN A 27 -12.34 9.89 18.82
C ASN A 27 -12.05 8.38 18.85
N ASP A 28 -11.73 7.83 20.03
CA ASP A 28 -11.43 6.40 20.20
C ASP A 28 -12.61 5.47 19.83
N ASP A 29 -13.85 5.94 19.89
CA ASP A 29 -15.06 5.18 19.53
C ASP A 29 -15.35 5.19 18.02
N THR A 30 -14.74 6.08 17.26
CA THR A 30 -14.93 6.17 15.80
C THR A 30 -14.27 4.96 15.12
N THR A 31 -15.07 4.05 14.58
CA THR A 31 -14.56 2.83 13.95
C THR A 31 -13.75 3.10 12.69
N PHE A 32 -12.83 2.20 12.34
CA PHE A 32 -12.04 2.32 11.12
C PHE A 32 -12.93 2.33 9.86
N SER A 33 -13.98 1.51 9.83
CA SER A 33 -14.94 1.49 8.71
C SER A 33 -15.72 2.81 8.59
N SER A 34 -16.10 3.47 9.70
CA SER A 34 -16.74 4.79 9.66
C SER A 34 -15.79 5.87 9.12
N ILE A 35 -14.53 5.85 9.56
CA ILE A 35 -13.49 6.74 8.99
C ILE A 35 -13.35 6.51 7.49
N ALA A 36 -13.22 5.25 7.07
CA ALA A 36 -13.08 4.89 5.67
C ALA A 36 -14.31 5.30 4.84
N GLY A 37 -15.53 5.11 5.35
CA GLY A 37 -16.76 5.52 4.67
C GLY A 37 -16.83 7.03 4.43
N THR A 38 -16.50 7.83 5.46
CA THR A 38 -16.50 9.30 5.35
C THR A 38 -15.43 9.79 4.38
N LEU A 39 -14.20 9.26 4.47
CA LEU A 39 -13.13 9.64 3.55
C LEU A 39 -13.43 9.18 2.10
N THR A 40 -14.05 8.02 1.93
CA THR A 40 -14.55 7.57 0.62
C THR A 40 -15.57 8.54 0.07
N SER A 41 -16.56 8.93 0.88
CA SER A 41 -17.58 9.90 0.47
C SER A 41 -16.97 11.25 0.06
N ALA A 42 -15.94 11.70 0.77
CA ALA A 42 -15.24 12.94 0.41
C ALA A 42 -14.52 12.86 -0.97
N CYS A 43 -14.07 11.67 -1.35
CA CYS A 43 -13.34 11.47 -2.61
C CYS A 43 -14.26 11.21 -3.82
N ILE A 44 -15.44 10.58 -3.60
CA ILE A 44 -16.33 10.13 -4.69
C ILE A 44 -17.80 10.51 -4.45
N ASN A 45 -18.04 11.68 -3.86
CA ASN A 45 -19.39 12.16 -3.50
C ASN A 45 -20.30 12.45 -4.69
N THR A 46 -19.73 12.64 -5.87
CA THR A 46 -20.48 12.86 -7.12
C THR A 46 -21.01 11.54 -7.69
N GLU A 47 -20.33 10.42 -7.40
CA GLU A 47 -20.66 9.09 -7.92
C GLU A 47 -21.55 8.31 -6.97
N PHE A 48 -21.32 8.42 -5.66
CA PHE A 48 -22.01 7.64 -4.64
C PHE A 48 -22.52 8.48 -3.47
N SER A 49 -23.69 8.10 -2.99
CA SER A 49 -24.21 8.64 -1.73
C SER A 49 -23.34 8.19 -0.53
N PRO A 50 -23.32 8.96 0.57
CA PRO A 50 -22.59 8.58 1.79
C PRO A 50 -22.93 7.18 2.32
N ILE A 51 -24.19 6.76 2.21
CA ILE A 51 -24.64 5.42 2.64
C ILE A 51 -23.97 4.31 1.83
N ILE A 52 -23.82 4.49 0.52
CA ILE A 52 -23.11 3.53 -0.34
C ILE A 52 -21.64 3.49 0.05
N CYS A 53 -21.00 4.65 0.29
CA CYS A 53 -19.60 4.73 0.70
C CYS A 53 -19.35 4.02 2.05
N GLU A 54 -20.25 4.18 3.01
CA GLU A 54 -20.19 3.48 4.30
C GLU A 54 -20.40 1.96 4.14
N THR A 55 -21.32 1.55 3.28
CA THR A 55 -21.53 0.13 2.95
C THR A 55 -20.29 -0.50 2.32
N ILE A 56 -19.63 0.20 1.40
CA ILE A 56 -18.37 -0.23 0.79
C ILE A 56 -17.29 -0.40 1.88
N ALA A 57 -17.13 0.59 2.75
CA ALA A 57 -16.12 0.56 3.81
C ALA A 57 -16.38 -0.57 4.83
N THR A 58 -17.62 -0.78 5.25
CA THR A 58 -18.00 -1.86 6.17
C THR A 58 -17.74 -3.24 5.55
N LYS A 59 -18.04 -3.41 4.26
CA LYS A 59 -17.75 -4.65 3.53
C LYS A 59 -16.25 -4.89 3.37
N ALA A 60 -15.49 -3.83 3.13
CA ALA A 60 -14.05 -3.91 2.90
C ALA A 60 -13.27 -4.24 4.17
N PHE A 61 -13.71 -3.76 5.34
CA PHE A 61 -12.94 -3.76 6.57
C PHE A 61 -13.64 -4.48 7.74
N PRO A 62 -13.73 -5.82 7.69
CA PRO A 62 -14.03 -6.61 8.89
C PRO A 62 -12.85 -6.71 9.87
N PHE A 63 -11.75 -6.02 9.58
CA PHE A 63 -10.53 -5.89 10.37
C PHE A 63 -10.08 -4.43 10.37
N GLU A 64 -9.29 -4.04 11.38
CA GLU A 64 -8.84 -2.66 11.55
C GLU A 64 -7.36 -2.60 11.92
N PRO A 65 -6.69 -1.43 11.73
CA PRO A 65 -5.35 -1.19 12.25
C PRO A 65 -5.31 -1.27 13.77
N LYS A 66 -4.15 -1.54 14.35
CA LYS A 66 -3.94 -1.45 15.80
C LYS A 66 -2.88 -0.41 16.12
N LEU A 67 -3.25 0.60 16.89
CA LEU A 67 -2.33 1.57 17.43
C LEU A 67 -1.84 1.08 18.81
N LYS A 68 -0.52 0.98 18.98
CA LYS A 68 0.11 0.63 20.24
C LYS A 68 1.02 1.77 20.70
N ARG A 69 0.99 2.07 21.98
CA ARG A 69 1.96 2.99 22.61
C ARG A 69 3.21 2.22 22.96
N LEU A 70 4.36 2.71 22.57
CA LEU A 70 5.66 2.18 22.92
C LEU A 70 6.32 3.02 24.03
N ASP A 71 6.23 4.35 23.92
CA ASP A 71 6.75 5.32 24.90
C ASP A 71 5.79 6.51 25.00
N ASP A 72 6.15 7.54 25.74
CA ASP A 72 5.30 8.73 25.92
C ASP A 72 4.90 9.38 24.59
N ASN A 73 5.86 9.51 23.67
CA ASN A 73 5.67 10.14 22.38
C ASN A 73 6.00 9.19 21.19
N LEU A 74 6.11 7.89 21.43
CA LEU A 74 6.39 6.91 20.41
C LEU A 74 5.28 5.86 20.34
N PHE A 75 4.72 5.69 19.14
CA PHE A 75 3.62 4.76 18.86
C PHE A 75 3.94 3.91 17.65
N THR A 76 3.28 2.76 17.53
CA THR A 76 3.31 1.96 16.31
C THR A 76 1.89 1.68 15.82
N LEU A 77 1.69 1.78 14.52
CA LEU A 77 0.43 1.44 13.84
C LEU A 77 0.62 0.15 13.05
N GLU A 78 0.05 -0.94 13.59
CA GLU A 78 0.09 -2.25 12.95
C GLU A 78 -0.97 -2.35 11.85
N LEU A 79 -0.54 -2.60 10.62
CA LEU A 79 -1.40 -2.75 9.43
C LEU A 79 -1.50 -4.20 8.94
N PHE A 80 -1.14 -5.16 9.76
CA PHE A 80 -1.10 -6.58 9.40
C PHE A 80 -2.15 -7.44 10.12
N ASN A 81 -3.26 -6.82 10.53
CA ASN A 81 -4.36 -7.52 11.21
C ASN A 81 -5.40 -8.11 10.23
N GLY A 82 -5.15 -8.00 8.93
CA GLY A 82 -5.97 -8.55 7.88
C GLY A 82 -5.70 -10.05 7.59
N PRO A 83 -6.41 -10.61 6.61
CA PRO A 83 -6.39 -12.05 6.32
C PRO A 83 -5.03 -12.61 5.94
N THR A 84 -4.12 -11.80 5.38
CA THR A 84 -2.78 -12.25 4.97
C THR A 84 -1.67 -11.80 5.90
N GLY A 85 -1.97 -11.01 6.93
CA GLY A 85 -0.94 -10.41 7.78
C GLY A 85 -0.13 -9.33 7.06
N SER A 86 -0.74 -8.61 6.12
CA SER A 86 -0.10 -7.57 5.32
C SER A 86 -1.02 -6.35 5.16
N HIS A 87 -0.43 -5.15 5.14
CA HIS A 87 -1.15 -3.90 4.82
C HIS A 87 -1.86 -3.93 3.45
N ARG A 88 -1.45 -4.85 2.58
CA ARG A 88 -2.05 -5.05 1.25
C ARG A 88 -3.53 -5.38 1.36
N ASP A 89 -3.93 -6.09 2.41
CA ASP A 89 -5.31 -6.49 2.65
C ASP A 89 -6.26 -5.30 2.68
N PHE A 90 -5.88 -4.19 3.30
CA PHE A 90 -6.71 -2.99 3.38
C PHE A 90 -7.04 -2.43 1.99
N GLY A 91 -6.01 -2.17 1.19
CA GLY A 91 -6.23 -1.55 -0.10
C GLY A 91 -6.86 -2.49 -1.13
N VAL A 92 -6.54 -3.78 -1.10
CA VAL A 92 -7.12 -4.77 -2.03
C VAL A 92 -8.58 -5.04 -1.67
N SER A 93 -8.91 -5.22 -0.39
CA SER A 93 -10.29 -5.42 0.07
C SER A 93 -11.18 -4.22 -0.24
N TYR A 94 -10.68 -3.01 -0.01
CA TYR A 94 -11.41 -1.79 -0.36
C TYR A 94 -11.69 -1.69 -1.86
N MET A 95 -10.67 -1.88 -2.67
CA MET A 95 -10.80 -1.80 -4.12
C MET A 95 -11.75 -2.88 -4.66
N ALA A 96 -11.68 -4.11 -4.14
CA ALA A 96 -12.60 -5.18 -4.50
C ALA A 96 -14.05 -4.80 -4.13
N ALA A 97 -14.31 -4.30 -2.92
CA ALA A 97 -15.64 -3.89 -2.48
C ALA A 97 -16.19 -2.71 -3.30
N CYS A 98 -15.35 -1.72 -3.60
CA CYS A 98 -15.72 -0.56 -4.41
C CYS A 98 -16.07 -0.97 -5.85
N LEU A 99 -15.18 -1.72 -6.51
CA LEU A 99 -15.39 -2.18 -7.89
C LEU A 99 -16.58 -3.15 -8.00
N GLU A 100 -16.76 -4.08 -7.07
CA GLU A 100 -17.93 -4.97 -7.06
C GLU A 100 -19.23 -4.17 -7.01
N THR A 101 -19.27 -3.10 -6.20
CA THR A 101 -20.42 -2.20 -6.11
C THR A 101 -20.66 -1.47 -7.43
N ILE A 102 -19.63 -0.84 -8.01
CA ILE A 102 -19.71 -0.12 -9.28
C ILE A 102 -20.18 -1.05 -10.41
N LEU A 103 -19.56 -2.21 -10.51
CA LEU A 103 -19.84 -3.17 -11.57
C LEU A 103 -21.22 -3.79 -11.46
N THR A 104 -21.71 -3.97 -10.23
CA THR A 104 -23.07 -4.46 -9.98
C THR A 104 -24.10 -3.42 -10.44
N LEU A 105 -23.91 -2.16 -10.08
CA LEU A 105 -24.81 -1.07 -10.47
C LEU A 105 -24.85 -0.86 -12.00
N ASN A 106 -23.73 -1.07 -12.68
CA ASN A 106 -23.59 -0.85 -14.11
C ASN A 106 -23.81 -2.13 -14.97
N GLY A 107 -24.07 -3.27 -14.35
CA GLY A 107 -24.23 -4.55 -15.06
C GLY A 107 -22.96 -5.05 -15.76
N LYS A 108 -21.78 -4.58 -15.37
CA LYS A 108 -20.48 -4.89 -16.00
C LYS A 108 -19.64 -5.87 -15.17
N THR A 109 -18.55 -6.32 -15.75
CA THR A 109 -17.49 -7.13 -15.11
C THR A 109 -16.14 -6.50 -15.37
N ALA A 110 -15.12 -6.86 -14.56
CA ALA A 110 -13.74 -6.48 -14.80
C ALA A 110 -12.78 -7.62 -14.45
N THR A 111 -11.60 -7.58 -15.04
CA THR A 111 -10.54 -8.55 -14.82
C THR A 111 -9.28 -7.85 -14.33
N PHE A 112 -8.83 -8.21 -13.13
CA PHE A 112 -7.50 -7.85 -12.66
C PHE A 112 -6.45 -8.64 -13.42
N LEU A 113 -5.42 -7.97 -13.91
CA LEU A 113 -4.23 -8.59 -14.46
C LEU A 113 -3.02 -8.13 -13.63
N ASP A 114 -2.53 -9.01 -12.80
CA ASP A 114 -1.48 -8.69 -11.83
C ASP A 114 -0.38 -9.74 -11.82
N LEU A 115 0.76 -9.35 -11.22
CA LEU A 115 1.87 -10.23 -10.91
C LEU A 115 1.83 -10.61 -9.42
N THR A 116 2.17 -11.86 -9.11
CA THR A 116 2.36 -12.28 -7.72
C THR A 116 3.68 -13.00 -7.49
N SER A 117 4.31 -12.68 -6.36
CA SER A 117 5.39 -13.45 -5.73
C SER A 117 4.94 -14.09 -4.39
N GLY A 118 3.64 -13.96 -4.07
CA GLY A 118 3.02 -14.51 -2.85
C GLY A 118 2.00 -13.59 -2.19
N PRO A 119 2.41 -12.65 -1.32
CA PRO A 119 1.48 -11.89 -0.47
C PRO A 119 0.42 -11.10 -1.24
N HIS A 120 0.78 -10.51 -2.37
CA HIS A 120 -0.16 -9.74 -3.19
C HIS A 120 -1.26 -10.62 -3.78
N GLY A 121 -0.88 -11.74 -4.38
CA GLY A 121 -1.84 -12.70 -4.93
C GLY A 121 -2.74 -13.30 -3.87
N ALA A 122 -2.19 -13.59 -2.68
CA ALA A 122 -2.96 -14.10 -1.55
C ALA A 122 -4.01 -13.08 -1.07
N SER A 123 -3.64 -11.80 -0.91
CA SER A 123 -4.59 -10.73 -0.56
C SER A 123 -5.70 -10.62 -1.60
N LEU A 124 -5.34 -10.64 -2.89
CA LEU A 124 -6.31 -10.52 -3.98
C LEU A 124 -7.27 -11.72 -4.04
N ALA A 125 -6.74 -12.94 -3.94
CA ALA A 125 -7.56 -14.15 -3.93
C ALA A 125 -8.58 -14.13 -2.77
N ARG A 126 -8.16 -13.70 -1.58
CA ARG A 126 -9.05 -13.62 -0.42
C ARG A 126 -10.08 -12.49 -0.54
N ALA A 127 -9.70 -11.33 -1.07
CA ALA A 127 -10.60 -10.20 -1.28
C ALA A 127 -11.66 -10.48 -2.35
N LEU A 128 -11.33 -11.27 -3.37
CA LEU A 128 -12.24 -11.61 -4.47
C LEU A 128 -13.10 -12.85 -4.20
N ARG A 129 -12.93 -13.50 -3.04
CA ARG A 129 -13.72 -14.71 -2.71
C ARG A 129 -15.21 -14.42 -2.78
N GLY A 130 -15.90 -15.17 -3.65
CA GLY A 130 -17.33 -15.03 -3.87
C GLY A 130 -17.76 -13.85 -4.75
N SER A 131 -16.84 -13.08 -5.30
CA SER A 131 -17.16 -12.04 -6.28
C SER A 131 -17.70 -12.65 -7.57
N LYS A 132 -18.79 -12.05 -8.07
CA LYS A 132 -19.41 -12.44 -9.37
C LYS A 132 -19.07 -11.45 -10.49
N LYS A 133 -18.51 -10.30 -10.15
CA LYS A 133 -18.23 -9.22 -11.08
C LYS A 133 -16.74 -9.06 -11.38
N LEU A 134 -15.91 -9.60 -10.52
CA LEU A 134 -14.45 -9.47 -10.59
C LEU A 134 -13.79 -10.82 -10.85
N LYS A 135 -12.90 -10.85 -11.82
CA LYS A 135 -11.97 -11.95 -12.09
C LYS A 135 -10.55 -11.46 -11.80
N SER A 136 -9.65 -12.40 -11.52
CA SER A 136 -8.23 -12.10 -11.35
C SER A 136 -7.37 -13.08 -12.13
N VAL A 137 -6.52 -12.55 -12.99
CA VAL A 137 -5.45 -13.26 -13.67
C VAL A 137 -4.15 -12.90 -12.98
N LEU A 138 -3.51 -13.90 -12.37
CA LEU A 138 -2.30 -13.74 -11.58
C LEU A 138 -1.12 -14.41 -12.27
N LEU A 139 -0.22 -13.60 -12.81
CA LEU A 139 1.01 -14.09 -13.42
C LEU A 139 2.04 -14.42 -12.34
N TYR A 140 2.74 -15.54 -12.47
CA TYR A 140 3.86 -15.89 -11.64
C TYR A 140 4.97 -16.57 -12.47
N PRO A 141 6.25 -16.43 -12.07
CA PRO A 141 7.36 -17.08 -12.74
C PRO A 141 7.25 -18.60 -12.70
N LYS A 142 7.84 -19.26 -13.67
CA LYS A 142 7.93 -20.72 -13.74
C LYS A 142 8.41 -21.34 -12.43
N GLY A 143 7.67 -22.33 -11.96
CA GLY A 143 7.94 -23.07 -10.74
C GLY A 143 6.88 -22.87 -9.68
N ALA A 144 7.28 -22.92 -8.41
CA ALA A 144 6.33 -22.83 -7.30
C ALA A 144 5.91 -21.37 -7.04
N VAL A 145 4.62 -21.18 -6.78
CA VAL A 145 4.04 -19.91 -6.34
C VAL A 145 3.80 -19.95 -4.82
N ARG A 146 3.88 -18.79 -4.17
CA ARG A 146 3.54 -18.64 -2.76
C ARG A 146 2.15 -18.04 -2.60
N GLY A 147 1.47 -18.42 -1.51
CA GLY A 147 0.23 -17.80 -1.07
C GLY A 147 -1.01 -18.14 -1.88
N LEU A 148 -0.88 -18.96 -2.92
CA LEU A 148 -1.98 -19.43 -3.74
C LEU A 148 -2.00 -20.95 -3.71
N ASN A 149 -3.10 -21.54 -3.24
CA ASN A 149 -3.32 -22.98 -3.27
C ASN A 149 -4.61 -23.32 -4.03
N GLU A 150 -4.84 -24.61 -4.33
CA GLU A 150 -6.02 -24.99 -5.11
C GLU A 150 -7.34 -24.61 -4.45
N SER A 151 -7.40 -24.55 -3.12
CA SER A 151 -8.60 -24.14 -2.40
C SER A 151 -8.99 -22.68 -2.68
N ASP A 152 -8.03 -21.82 -3.01
CA ASP A 152 -8.31 -20.40 -3.36
C ASP A 152 -9.09 -20.30 -4.68
N PHE A 153 -8.90 -21.25 -5.59
CA PHE A 153 -9.57 -21.25 -6.89
C PHE A 153 -10.92 -21.98 -6.85
N VAL A 154 -10.97 -23.15 -6.25
CA VAL A 154 -12.17 -24.00 -6.18
C VAL A 154 -13.26 -23.30 -5.36
N TRP A 155 -12.89 -22.77 -4.19
CA TRP A 155 -13.85 -22.13 -3.27
C TRP A 155 -14.27 -20.72 -3.71
N ASN A 156 -13.51 -20.09 -4.60
CA ASN A 156 -13.85 -18.78 -5.17
C ASN A 156 -14.86 -18.82 -6.33
N GLY A 157 -15.39 -19.98 -6.66
CA GLY A 157 -16.29 -20.10 -7.79
C GLY A 157 -15.60 -19.95 -9.15
N GLY A 158 -14.27 -20.10 -9.19
CA GLY A 158 -13.49 -20.09 -10.43
C GLY A 158 -13.18 -18.68 -10.98
N ASN A 159 -13.10 -17.64 -10.14
CA ASN A 159 -12.78 -16.30 -10.59
C ASN A 159 -11.30 -15.90 -10.42
N ILE A 160 -10.44 -16.81 -9.94
CA ILE A 160 -8.99 -16.63 -9.81
C ILE A 160 -8.27 -17.56 -10.80
N TYR A 161 -7.45 -16.99 -11.67
CA TYR A 161 -6.75 -17.68 -12.75
C TYR A 161 -5.24 -17.46 -12.62
N PRO A 162 -4.52 -18.33 -11.91
CA PRO A 162 -3.06 -18.29 -11.88
C PRO A 162 -2.49 -18.80 -13.20
N ILE A 163 -1.53 -18.06 -13.76
CA ILE A 163 -0.86 -18.40 -15.02
C ILE A 163 0.64 -18.41 -14.79
N GLU A 164 1.24 -19.54 -15.08
CA GLU A 164 2.68 -19.71 -15.03
C GLU A 164 3.31 -19.09 -16.30
N ILE A 165 4.36 -18.28 -16.09
CA ILE A 165 5.09 -17.62 -17.18
C ILE A 165 6.46 -18.27 -17.33
N ASP A 166 6.84 -18.62 -18.56
CA ASP A 166 8.18 -19.16 -18.89
C ASP A 166 9.24 -18.05 -18.86
N GLY A 167 9.47 -17.49 -17.70
CA GLY A 167 10.36 -16.36 -17.46
C GLY A 167 10.49 -16.03 -15.99
N ASP A 168 11.22 -14.97 -15.69
CA ASP A 168 11.37 -14.42 -14.33
C ASP A 168 10.32 -13.34 -14.01
N LEU A 169 10.43 -12.74 -12.81
CA LEU A 169 9.53 -11.66 -12.39
C LEU A 169 9.60 -10.44 -13.31
N ASN A 170 10.77 -10.12 -13.87
CA ASN A 170 10.92 -8.97 -14.75
C ASN A 170 10.24 -9.21 -16.09
N TYR A 171 10.29 -10.45 -16.59
CA TYR A 171 9.54 -10.82 -17.77
C TYR A 171 8.02 -10.76 -17.56
N CYS A 172 7.53 -11.21 -16.40
CA CYS A 172 6.12 -11.04 -16.03
C CYS A 172 5.70 -9.56 -16.01
N ARG A 173 6.55 -8.66 -15.44
CA ARG A 173 6.30 -7.21 -15.43
C ARG A 173 6.25 -6.63 -16.84
N ALA A 174 7.17 -7.05 -17.70
CA ALA A 174 7.22 -6.61 -19.09
C ALA A 174 5.96 -7.03 -19.87
N LEU A 175 5.48 -8.27 -19.72
CA LEU A 175 4.25 -8.75 -20.34
C LEU A 175 3.02 -7.96 -19.88
N ILE A 176 2.90 -7.68 -18.59
CA ILE A 176 1.79 -6.86 -18.06
C ILE A 176 1.85 -5.45 -18.65
N GLN A 177 3.02 -4.83 -18.66
CA GLN A 177 3.20 -3.49 -19.25
C GLN A 177 2.84 -3.47 -20.73
N GLU A 178 3.22 -4.48 -21.49
CA GLU A 178 2.90 -4.61 -22.90
C GLU A 178 1.40 -4.76 -23.14
N ILE A 179 0.70 -5.56 -22.33
CA ILE A 179 -0.77 -5.73 -22.41
C ILE A 179 -1.48 -4.41 -22.08
N PHE A 180 -1.08 -3.71 -21.00
CA PHE A 180 -1.71 -2.45 -20.61
C PHE A 180 -1.38 -1.29 -21.56
N SER A 181 -0.30 -1.38 -22.31
CA SER A 181 0.02 -0.41 -23.38
C SER A 181 -0.89 -0.55 -24.60
N ASP A 182 -1.54 -1.70 -24.77
CA ASP A 182 -2.52 -1.96 -25.82
C ASP A 182 -3.94 -1.65 -25.33
N ARG A 183 -4.40 -0.42 -25.59
CA ARG A 183 -5.71 0.06 -25.14
C ARG A 183 -6.87 -0.77 -25.67
N ALA A 184 -6.73 -1.39 -26.84
CA ALA A 184 -7.78 -2.27 -27.41
C ALA A 184 -7.91 -3.55 -26.55
N LEU A 185 -6.81 -4.14 -26.10
CA LEU A 185 -6.84 -5.29 -25.18
C LEU A 185 -7.40 -4.90 -23.81
N VAL A 186 -7.01 -3.76 -23.26
CA VAL A 186 -7.53 -3.26 -21.97
C VAL A 186 -9.05 -3.11 -22.04
N GLN A 187 -9.59 -2.54 -23.09
CA GLN A 187 -11.03 -2.37 -23.28
C GLN A 187 -11.73 -3.71 -23.57
N LYS A 188 -11.18 -4.53 -24.46
CA LYS A 188 -11.74 -5.84 -24.84
C LYS A 188 -11.96 -6.74 -23.62
N PHE A 189 -10.96 -6.82 -22.72
CA PHE A 189 -10.99 -7.68 -21.55
C PHE A 189 -11.41 -6.98 -20.27
N SER A 190 -11.76 -5.68 -20.31
CA SER A 190 -12.07 -4.85 -19.15
C SER A 190 -10.98 -4.95 -18.08
N LEU A 191 -9.70 -4.81 -18.50
CA LEU A 191 -8.56 -5.00 -17.62
C LEU A 191 -8.39 -3.85 -16.65
N THR A 192 -7.99 -4.19 -15.43
CA THR A 192 -7.54 -3.27 -14.40
C THR A 192 -6.42 -3.91 -13.59
N ALA A 193 -5.67 -3.10 -12.83
CA ALA A 193 -4.62 -3.60 -11.94
C ALA A 193 -5.02 -3.38 -10.48
N SER A 194 -4.59 -4.29 -9.59
CA SER A 194 -4.80 -4.19 -8.16
C SER A 194 -3.62 -3.57 -7.40
N THR A 195 -2.64 -3.04 -8.11
CA THR A 195 -1.51 -2.28 -7.56
C THR A 195 -1.87 -0.81 -7.34
N THR A 196 -0.95 -0.03 -6.78
CA THR A 196 -1.13 1.42 -6.57
C THR A 196 -1.04 2.25 -7.87
N ALA A 197 -0.87 1.65 -9.03
CA ALA A 197 -1.18 2.28 -10.31
C ALA A 197 -2.65 2.71 -10.33
N ASN A 198 -3.53 1.87 -9.81
CA ASN A 198 -4.92 2.21 -9.58
C ASN A 198 -5.06 3.10 -8.35
N ILE A 199 -5.60 4.31 -8.53
CA ILE A 199 -5.81 5.26 -7.43
C ILE A 199 -6.72 4.70 -6.32
N GLY A 200 -7.68 3.83 -6.67
CA GLY A 200 -8.55 3.15 -5.71
C GLY A 200 -7.81 2.17 -4.78
N ARG A 201 -6.60 1.75 -5.15
CA ARG A 201 -5.70 0.95 -4.29
C ARG A 201 -4.83 1.82 -3.38
N LEU A 202 -4.53 3.05 -3.81
CA LEU A 202 -3.71 3.99 -3.05
C LEU A 202 -4.52 4.76 -2.01
N LEU A 203 -5.65 5.33 -2.38
CA LEU A 203 -6.47 6.18 -1.51
C LEU A 203 -6.83 5.55 -0.15
N PRO A 204 -7.18 4.25 -0.05
CA PRO A 204 -7.50 3.64 1.25
C PRO A 204 -6.36 3.70 2.27
N GLN A 205 -5.12 3.88 1.83
CA GLN A 205 -3.99 4.06 2.73
C GLN A 205 -4.08 5.39 3.51
N ALA A 206 -4.81 6.38 3.01
CA ALA A 206 -5.08 7.63 3.71
C ALA A 206 -5.88 7.43 5.01
N PHE A 207 -6.70 6.37 5.08
CA PHE A 207 -7.55 6.06 6.23
C PHE A 207 -6.72 5.74 7.49
N PHE A 208 -5.53 5.18 7.32
CA PHE A 208 -4.63 4.83 8.42
C PHE A 208 -4.22 6.05 9.24
N TYR A 209 -3.91 7.15 8.57
CA TYR A 209 -3.43 8.38 9.19
C TYR A 209 -4.53 9.06 9.99
N THR A 210 -5.74 9.13 9.43
CA THR A 210 -6.91 9.67 10.15
C THR A 210 -7.28 8.79 11.33
N TYR A 211 -7.20 7.46 11.19
CA TYR A 211 -7.43 6.52 12.29
C TYR A 211 -6.42 6.73 13.43
N ALA A 212 -5.13 6.78 13.12
CA ALA A 212 -4.10 7.03 14.13
C ALA A 212 -4.31 8.37 14.81
N PHE A 213 -4.57 9.43 14.05
CA PHE A 213 -4.85 10.77 14.60
C PHE A 213 -6.04 10.76 15.56
N SER A 214 -7.15 10.10 15.21
CA SER A 214 -8.33 10.05 16.08
C SER A 214 -8.06 9.42 17.45
N ARG A 215 -7.05 8.54 17.55
CA ARG A 215 -6.62 7.89 18.80
C ARG A 215 -5.58 8.68 19.58
N LEU A 216 -4.87 9.61 18.92
CA LEU A 216 -3.71 10.29 19.49
C LEU A 216 -3.98 11.74 19.90
N LYS A 217 -4.86 12.43 19.20
CA LYS A 217 -5.04 13.89 19.34
C LYS A 217 -5.31 14.39 20.75
N GLU A 218 -5.85 13.54 21.64
CA GLU A 218 -6.11 13.87 23.04
C GLU A 218 -5.02 13.33 24.00
N LYS A 219 -4.07 12.55 23.47
CA LYS A 219 -3.03 11.86 24.26
C LYS A 219 -1.65 12.47 24.07
N VAL A 220 -1.47 13.30 23.06
CA VAL A 220 -0.21 13.98 22.73
C VAL A 220 -0.41 15.49 22.75
N SER A 221 0.58 16.23 23.22
CA SER A 221 0.51 17.69 23.37
C SER A 221 1.09 18.44 22.18
N GLY A 222 1.98 17.80 21.41
CA GLY A 222 2.63 18.37 20.24
C GLY A 222 2.05 17.87 18.92
N ASP A 223 2.81 18.08 17.88
CA ASP A 223 2.49 17.65 16.51
C ASP A 223 2.71 16.15 16.33
N ILE A 224 2.11 15.57 15.30
CA ILE A 224 2.23 14.14 14.98
C ILE A 224 3.04 13.96 13.70
N TYR A 225 4.13 13.21 13.81
CA TYR A 225 4.90 12.70 12.69
C TYR A 225 4.53 11.24 12.39
N TYR A 226 4.63 10.85 11.12
CA TYR A 226 4.53 9.46 10.70
C TYR A 226 5.87 9.00 10.14
N ALA A 227 6.37 7.86 10.59
CA ALA A 227 7.62 7.29 10.11
C ALA A 227 7.36 5.98 9.37
N MET A 228 7.89 5.87 8.14
CA MET A 228 7.64 4.72 7.25
C MET A 228 8.75 4.53 6.24
N ALA A 229 9.02 3.28 5.87
CA ALA A 229 9.86 3.01 4.71
C ALA A 229 9.17 3.50 3.42
N PRO A 230 9.91 4.10 2.48
CA PRO A 230 9.34 4.73 1.29
C PRO A 230 8.68 3.71 0.37
N GLY A 231 9.27 2.52 0.20
CA GLY A 231 8.82 1.52 -0.76
C GLY A 231 8.61 2.16 -2.15
N ASN A 232 7.42 2.05 -2.68
CA ASN A 232 7.02 2.72 -3.92
C ASN A 232 6.31 4.07 -3.69
N TYR A 233 6.56 4.73 -2.59
CA TYR A 233 5.99 6.02 -2.16
C TYR A 233 4.46 6.06 -1.97
N SER A 234 3.74 4.96 -2.13
CA SER A 234 2.28 4.98 -2.02
C SER A 234 1.76 5.36 -0.63
N ASN A 235 2.40 4.88 0.44
CA ASN A 235 2.05 5.27 1.81
C ASN A 235 2.30 6.76 2.07
N LEU A 236 3.45 7.28 1.62
CA LEU A 236 3.77 8.70 1.73
C LEU A 236 2.73 9.54 0.98
N MET A 237 2.40 9.16 -0.26
CA MET A 237 1.39 9.87 -1.05
C MET A 237 0.01 9.85 -0.40
N ALA A 238 -0.40 8.72 0.16
CA ALA A 238 -1.67 8.63 0.88
C ALA A 238 -1.70 9.54 2.12
N GLY A 239 -0.58 9.64 2.84
CA GLY A 239 -0.42 10.57 3.95
C GLY A 239 -0.52 12.04 3.51
N LEU A 240 0.13 12.40 2.41
CA LEU A 240 0.04 13.74 1.81
C LEU A 240 -1.40 14.05 1.34
N TYR A 241 -2.11 13.08 0.75
CA TYR A 241 -3.52 13.25 0.41
C TYR A 241 -4.39 13.41 1.66
N SER A 242 -4.07 12.75 2.78
CA SER A 242 -4.76 12.97 4.05
C SER A 242 -4.58 14.42 4.53
N TRP A 243 -3.40 14.99 4.39
CA TRP A 243 -3.15 16.40 4.67
C TRP A 243 -4.00 17.32 3.78
N ARG A 244 -4.13 17.02 2.47
CA ARG A 244 -5.06 17.76 1.57
C ARG A 244 -6.52 17.68 2.04
N LEU A 245 -6.91 16.61 2.71
CA LEU A 245 -8.22 16.46 3.36
C LEU A 245 -8.27 17.12 4.75
N SER A 246 -7.30 17.97 5.05
CA SER A 246 -7.17 18.75 6.29
C SER A 246 -6.83 17.94 7.54
N LEU A 247 -6.20 16.77 7.41
CA LEU A 247 -5.65 16.04 8.55
C LEU A 247 -4.50 16.84 9.16
N PRO A 248 -4.56 17.21 10.46
CA PRO A 248 -3.45 17.85 11.15
C PRO A 248 -2.30 16.85 11.32
N LEU A 249 -1.20 17.06 10.61
CA LEU A 249 0.05 16.30 10.76
C LEU A 249 1.25 17.21 10.53
N ARG A 250 2.36 16.88 11.16
CA ARG A 250 3.60 17.67 11.03
C ARG A 250 4.42 17.25 9.83
N GLY A 251 4.47 15.95 9.54
CA GLY A 251 5.19 15.43 8.39
C GLY A 251 5.55 13.95 8.48
N PHE A 252 6.43 13.53 7.56
CA PHE A 252 6.80 12.15 7.35
C PHE A 252 8.31 11.96 7.47
N ILE A 253 8.74 11.03 8.31
CA ILE A 253 10.14 10.64 8.48
C ILE A 253 10.37 9.39 7.62
N VAL A 254 11.31 9.48 6.66
CA VAL A 254 11.47 8.47 5.62
C VAL A 254 12.93 8.01 5.57
N PRO A 255 13.22 6.72 5.86
CA PRO A 255 14.56 6.18 5.68
C PRO A 255 14.91 6.10 4.19
N THR A 256 16.17 6.25 3.86
CA THR A 256 16.71 6.04 2.51
C THR A 256 18.08 5.39 2.60
N SER A 257 18.34 4.42 1.74
CA SER A 257 19.66 3.80 1.55
C SER A 257 20.49 4.49 0.47
N GLY A 258 19.82 5.30 -0.37
CA GLY A 258 20.48 6.03 -1.46
C GLY A 258 21.26 7.26 -1.01
N SER A 259 21.98 7.85 -1.95
CA SER A 259 22.58 9.16 -1.72
C SER A 259 21.46 10.18 -1.57
N LEU A 260 21.45 10.87 -0.44
CA LEU A 260 20.62 12.03 -0.30
C LEU A 260 21.26 13.17 -1.11
N GLY A 261 20.49 13.76 -2.02
CA GLY A 261 20.83 15.08 -2.54
C GLY A 261 20.74 16.10 -1.43
N ALA A 262 21.38 17.24 -1.62
CA ALA A 262 21.23 18.38 -0.76
C ALA A 262 20.74 19.59 -1.57
N ASP A 263 19.87 20.39 -0.97
CA ASP A 263 19.51 21.68 -1.56
C ASP A 263 20.64 22.71 -1.42
N ALA A 264 20.43 23.92 -1.95
CA ALA A 264 21.39 25.00 -1.87
C ALA A 264 21.77 25.42 -0.43
N LYS A 265 20.97 25.02 0.57
CA LYS A 265 21.20 25.26 1.99
C LYS A 265 21.76 24.04 2.73
N GLY A 266 22.01 22.93 2.02
CA GLY A 266 22.53 21.70 2.60
C GLY A 266 21.50 20.79 3.28
N TYR A 267 20.19 21.07 3.13
CA TYR A 267 19.15 20.17 3.67
C TYR A 267 19.01 18.92 2.79
N PRO A 268 18.89 17.74 3.40
CA PRO A 268 18.73 16.50 2.67
C PRO A 268 17.40 16.47 1.92
N ILE A 269 17.44 16.02 0.68
CA ILE A 269 16.27 15.82 -0.20
C ILE A 269 16.29 14.42 -0.80
N ILE A 270 15.11 13.91 -1.12
CA ILE A 270 14.97 12.63 -1.84
C ILE A 270 15.39 12.88 -3.28
N THR A 271 16.52 12.31 -3.71
CA THR A 271 17.08 12.53 -5.06
C THR A 271 16.17 12.03 -6.17
N ASP A 272 15.42 10.95 -5.93
CA ASP A 272 14.51 10.37 -6.92
C ASP A 272 13.40 11.36 -7.33
N SER A 273 12.99 12.24 -6.42
CA SER A 273 12.00 13.30 -6.70
C SER A 273 12.54 14.46 -7.53
N LEU A 274 13.82 14.43 -7.91
CA LEU A 274 14.46 15.45 -8.74
C LEU A 274 14.67 14.98 -10.19
N VAL A 275 14.35 13.73 -10.51
CA VAL A 275 14.46 13.23 -11.87
C VAL A 275 13.38 13.86 -12.73
N PRO A 276 13.75 14.61 -13.80
CA PRO A 276 12.77 15.21 -14.69
C PRO A 276 11.79 14.19 -15.28
N LEU A 277 10.52 14.56 -15.41
CA LEU A 277 9.46 13.67 -15.89
C LEU A 277 9.81 13.01 -17.23
N GLU A 278 10.44 13.77 -18.14
CA GLU A 278 10.84 13.30 -19.46
C GLU A 278 11.92 12.20 -19.44
N GLN A 279 12.64 12.08 -18.32
CA GLN A 279 13.69 11.08 -18.13
C GLN A 279 13.20 9.82 -17.42
N ARG A 280 11.93 9.81 -17.00
CA ARG A 280 11.34 8.66 -16.31
C ARG A 280 10.72 7.67 -17.27
N PRO A 281 10.86 6.37 -16.99
CA PRO A 281 10.09 5.38 -17.71
C PRO A 281 8.59 5.60 -17.44
N ARG A 282 7.74 5.18 -18.37
CA ARG A 282 6.29 5.13 -18.14
C ARG A 282 5.98 4.26 -16.91
N ALA A 283 4.98 4.67 -16.14
CA ALA A 283 4.54 3.90 -14.98
C ALA A 283 4.19 2.45 -15.38
N ASN A 284 4.74 1.49 -14.64
CA ASN A 284 4.41 0.08 -14.86
C ASN A 284 3.19 -0.27 -14.00
N PRO A 285 2.08 -0.76 -14.57
CA PRO A 285 0.88 -1.10 -13.80
C PRO A 285 1.11 -2.20 -12.77
N SER A 286 2.12 -3.06 -12.95
CA SER A 286 2.46 -4.10 -11.97
C SER A 286 3.44 -3.65 -10.88
N ASP A 287 4.14 -2.53 -11.09
CA ASP A 287 5.17 -2.01 -10.16
C ASP A 287 5.30 -0.48 -10.25
N PRO A 288 4.26 0.29 -9.90
CA PRO A 288 4.28 1.76 -9.98
C PRO A 288 5.15 2.36 -8.89
N SER A 289 5.94 3.39 -9.23
CA SER A 289 6.78 4.12 -8.27
C SER A 289 6.02 5.17 -7.45
N ASN A 290 4.94 5.69 -7.97
CA ASN A 290 4.20 6.86 -7.48
C ASN A 290 5.00 8.18 -7.39
N LEU A 291 6.18 8.23 -8.00
CA LEU A 291 6.98 9.47 -8.04
C LEU A 291 6.28 10.59 -8.80
N GLU A 292 5.57 10.25 -9.88
CA GLU A 292 4.77 11.20 -10.66
C GLU A 292 3.71 11.89 -9.79
N ARG A 293 3.08 11.14 -8.89
CA ARG A 293 2.11 11.69 -7.93
C ARG A 293 2.76 12.59 -6.90
N LEU A 294 3.97 12.24 -6.45
CA LEU A 294 4.72 13.04 -5.48
C LEU A 294 5.12 14.39 -6.09
N GLU A 295 5.52 14.40 -7.34
CA GLU A 295 5.88 15.62 -8.06
C GLU A 295 4.66 16.49 -8.37
N ASP A 296 3.58 15.87 -8.87
CA ASP A 296 2.31 16.57 -9.11
C ASP A 296 1.83 17.26 -7.83
N PHE A 297 1.94 16.56 -6.69
CA PHE A 297 1.53 17.11 -5.40
C PHE A 297 2.27 18.40 -5.02
N PHE A 298 3.53 18.53 -5.37
CA PHE A 298 4.39 19.67 -5.04
C PHE A 298 4.72 20.57 -6.23
N THR A 299 4.07 20.41 -7.39
CA THR A 299 4.38 21.17 -8.62
C THR A 299 4.38 22.66 -8.39
N ASP A 300 3.33 23.21 -7.74
CA ASP A 300 3.21 24.65 -7.49
C ASP A 300 4.09 25.15 -6.33
N TYR A 301 4.52 24.26 -5.44
CA TYR A 301 5.20 24.60 -4.19
C TYR A 301 6.31 23.61 -3.86
N SER A 302 7.26 23.41 -4.75
CA SER A 302 8.35 22.43 -4.60
C SER A 302 9.16 22.58 -3.29
N ALA A 303 9.28 23.80 -2.77
CA ALA A 303 9.93 24.05 -1.49
C ALA A 303 9.18 23.45 -0.28
N MET A 304 7.87 23.20 -0.41
CA MET A 304 7.06 22.66 0.68
C MET A 304 7.41 21.18 1.00
N ILE A 305 7.93 20.43 0.04
CA ILE A 305 8.34 19.03 0.31
C ILE A 305 9.27 18.95 1.51
N LYS A 306 10.17 19.91 1.69
CA LYS A 306 11.12 19.98 2.81
C LYS A 306 10.46 20.23 4.17
N GLY A 307 9.28 20.81 4.17
CA GLY A 307 8.47 21.04 5.37
C GLY A 307 7.63 19.83 5.79
N PHE A 308 7.49 18.84 4.88
CA PHE A 308 6.65 17.67 5.10
C PHE A 308 7.42 16.34 5.10
N VAL A 309 8.49 16.23 4.30
CA VAL A 309 9.24 14.97 4.16
C VAL A 309 10.63 15.16 4.69
N TYR A 310 10.97 14.38 5.72
CA TYR A 310 12.25 14.40 6.44
C TYR A 310 13.00 13.09 6.13
N PRO A 311 13.82 13.07 5.07
CA PRO A 311 14.59 11.88 4.72
C PRO A 311 15.79 11.73 5.63
N ALA A 312 16.09 10.50 6.05
CA ALA A 312 17.28 10.16 6.82
C ALA A 312 18.01 8.97 6.18
N ARG A 313 19.33 9.07 6.06
CA ARG A 313 20.12 7.95 5.58
C ARG A 313 20.17 6.85 6.64
N VAL A 314 19.78 5.65 6.27
CA VAL A 314 19.79 4.45 7.12
C VAL A 314 20.50 3.34 6.35
N ASP A 315 21.56 2.78 6.92
CA ASP A 315 22.23 1.59 6.44
C ASP A 315 21.71 0.34 7.20
N ASP A 316 22.17 -0.82 6.75
CA ASP A 316 21.71 -2.10 7.31
C ASP A 316 22.10 -2.23 8.80
N GLU A 317 23.27 -1.75 9.19
CA GLU A 317 23.73 -1.78 10.59
C GLU A 317 22.85 -0.92 11.50
N ALA A 318 22.46 0.27 11.04
CA ALA A 318 21.54 1.15 11.77
C ALA A 318 20.15 0.51 11.91
N ALA A 319 19.66 -0.15 10.86
CA ALA A 319 18.38 -0.89 10.88
C ALA A 319 18.44 -2.07 11.87
N GLU A 320 19.52 -2.85 11.90
CA GLU A 320 19.69 -3.94 12.85
C GLU A 320 19.73 -3.45 14.29
N LYS A 321 20.49 -2.39 14.59
CA LYS A 321 20.53 -1.76 15.91
C LYS A 321 19.17 -1.23 16.34
N ALA A 322 18.42 -0.66 15.40
CA ALA A 322 17.07 -0.19 15.63
C ALA A 322 16.11 -1.35 15.98
N ALA A 323 16.19 -2.48 15.25
CA ALA A 323 15.40 -3.67 15.57
C ALA A 323 15.73 -4.21 16.97
N GLN A 324 17.02 -4.26 17.33
CA GLN A 324 17.45 -4.69 18.68
C GLN A 324 16.95 -3.76 19.78
N GLU A 325 16.97 -2.44 19.55
CA GLU A 325 16.46 -1.46 20.51
C GLU A 325 14.93 -1.59 20.68
N LEU A 326 14.18 -1.70 19.57
CA LEU A 326 12.73 -1.91 19.59
C LEU A 326 12.37 -3.16 20.40
N TYR A 327 13.11 -4.25 20.19
CA TYR A 327 12.87 -5.49 20.93
C TYR A 327 13.23 -5.36 22.40
N LYS A 328 14.43 -4.89 22.74
CA LYS A 328 14.91 -4.79 24.11
C LYS A 328 14.12 -3.83 24.97
N LYS A 329 13.73 -2.68 24.40
CA LYS A 329 13.08 -1.61 25.15
C LYS A 329 11.57 -1.74 25.19
N TYR A 330 10.97 -2.27 24.12
CA TYR A 330 9.52 -2.23 23.92
C TYR A 330 8.90 -3.61 23.68
N ASP A 331 9.68 -4.69 23.70
CA ASP A 331 9.24 -6.05 23.35
C ASP A 331 8.58 -6.11 21.98
N LEU A 332 9.04 -5.25 21.04
CA LEU A 332 8.50 -5.13 19.72
C LEU A 332 9.41 -5.82 18.70
N ILE A 333 8.94 -6.93 18.16
CA ILE A 333 9.56 -7.54 16.98
C ILE A 333 9.11 -6.74 15.75
N SER A 334 10.05 -6.16 15.03
CA SER A 334 9.80 -5.36 13.83
C SER A 334 10.15 -6.12 12.55
N ASP A 335 9.47 -5.80 11.45
CA ASP A 335 9.98 -6.10 10.12
C ASP A 335 11.18 -5.19 9.77
N ALA A 336 11.87 -5.49 8.67
CA ALA A 336 13.04 -4.71 8.24
C ALA A 336 12.68 -3.24 7.95
N GLU A 337 11.52 -2.98 7.37
CA GLU A 337 11.07 -1.64 7.00
C GLU A 337 10.73 -0.79 8.23
N THR A 338 10.09 -1.39 9.23
CA THR A 338 9.80 -0.71 10.51
C THR A 338 11.09 -0.39 11.26
N ALA A 339 12.07 -1.29 11.25
CA ALA A 339 13.39 -1.04 11.84
C ALA A 339 14.10 0.13 11.15
N GLN A 340 14.07 0.19 9.83
CA GLN A 340 14.60 1.31 9.04
C GLN A 340 13.89 2.63 9.39
N ALA A 341 12.56 2.60 9.50
CA ALA A 341 11.77 3.77 9.86
C ALA A 341 12.13 4.27 11.26
N TYR A 342 12.30 3.37 12.22
CA TYR A 342 12.73 3.75 13.57
C TYR A 342 14.17 4.28 13.60
N ALA A 343 15.09 3.71 12.84
CA ALA A 343 16.44 4.25 12.68
C ALA A 343 16.42 5.69 12.12
N ALA A 344 15.53 5.97 11.16
CA ALA A 344 15.35 7.32 10.64
C ALA A 344 14.80 8.30 11.70
N VAL A 345 13.89 7.85 12.55
CA VAL A 345 13.40 8.63 13.70
C VAL A 345 14.55 8.99 14.63
N LYS A 346 15.40 8.04 14.98
CA LYS A 346 16.57 8.26 15.85
C LYS A 346 17.59 9.24 15.24
N ALA A 347 17.67 9.31 13.94
CA ALA A 347 18.55 10.25 13.23
C ALA A 347 18.03 11.70 13.24
N LYS A 348 16.72 11.91 13.48
CA LYS A 348 16.09 13.24 13.54
C LYS A 348 16.18 13.82 14.95
N LYS A 349 17.23 14.61 15.18
CA LYS A 349 17.62 15.11 16.52
C LYS A 349 16.65 16.12 17.14
N ASP A 350 15.89 16.82 16.34
CA ASP A 350 14.96 17.89 16.75
C ASP A 350 13.59 17.36 17.26
N LEU A 351 13.41 16.05 17.35
CA LEU A 351 12.23 15.44 17.99
C LEU A 351 12.28 15.47 19.52
N ASP A 352 13.47 15.61 20.11
CA ASP A 352 13.69 15.61 21.55
C ASP A 352 13.78 17.04 22.16
N ASP A 353 13.21 18.04 21.48
CA ASP A 353 13.29 19.44 21.88
C ASP A 353 12.31 19.85 22.98
N GLY A 354 11.55 18.91 23.52
CA GLY A 354 10.54 19.16 24.56
C GLY A 354 9.22 19.72 24.04
N SER A 355 9.00 19.71 22.71
CA SER A 355 7.73 20.14 22.06
C SER A 355 6.55 19.25 22.43
N GLY A 356 6.80 18.01 22.85
CA GLY A 356 5.78 16.98 23.06
C GLY A 356 5.27 16.35 21.77
N ASP A 357 6.04 16.51 20.68
CA ASP A 357 5.74 15.90 19.40
C ASP A 357 5.76 14.38 19.47
N ALA A 358 4.84 13.74 18.77
CA ALA A 358 4.72 12.30 18.75
C ALA A 358 5.09 11.72 17.39
N VAL A 359 5.62 10.49 17.40
CA VAL A 359 5.93 9.71 16.20
C VAL A 359 5.12 8.44 16.16
N VAL A 360 4.49 8.17 15.01
CA VAL A 360 3.81 6.92 14.71
C VAL A 360 4.62 6.12 13.69
N LEU A 361 5.19 5.01 14.12
CA LEU A 361 5.85 4.04 13.23
C LEU A 361 4.79 3.23 12.48
N ILE A 362 4.84 3.22 11.16
CA ILE A 362 3.93 2.42 10.33
C ILE A 362 4.52 1.03 10.13
N GLN A 363 3.90 0.02 10.76
CA GLN A 363 4.22 -1.39 10.53
C GLN A 363 3.32 -1.97 9.45
N ARG A 364 3.87 -2.20 8.27
CA ARG A 364 3.08 -2.62 7.10
C ARG A 364 2.78 -4.11 7.07
N ASP A 365 3.75 -4.93 7.35
CA ASP A 365 3.66 -6.38 7.22
C ASP A 365 4.00 -7.07 8.55
N HIS A 366 3.44 -8.25 8.79
CA HIS A 366 3.82 -9.04 9.96
C HIS A 366 5.32 -9.36 9.91
N PRO A 367 6.06 -9.29 11.02
CA PRO A 367 7.52 -9.49 11.03
C PRO A 367 8.00 -10.79 10.38
N SER A 368 7.16 -11.83 10.34
CA SER A 368 7.46 -13.09 9.67
C SER A 368 7.74 -12.98 8.17
N TYR A 369 7.30 -11.90 7.52
CA TYR A 369 7.65 -11.63 6.12
C TYR A 369 9.13 -11.25 5.96
N SER A 370 9.75 -10.74 7.03
CA SER A 370 11.18 -10.43 7.15
C SER A 370 11.88 -11.37 8.15
N ALA A 371 11.47 -12.63 8.24
CA ALA A 371 11.97 -13.56 9.27
C ALA A 371 13.49 -13.71 9.25
N ALA A 372 14.13 -13.69 8.09
CA ALA A 372 15.58 -13.75 7.96
C ALA A 372 16.27 -12.53 8.61
N PHE A 373 15.72 -11.31 8.40
CA PHE A 373 16.21 -10.10 9.03
C PHE A 373 16.06 -10.17 10.56
N ALA A 374 14.87 -10.52 11.06
CA ALA A 374 14.64 -10.57 12.49
C ALA A 374 15.47 -11.67 13.18
N GLN A 375 15.66 -12.82 12.55
CA GLN A 375 16.54 -13.85 13.06
C GLN A 375 18.00 -13.40 13.10
N HIS A 376 18.45 -12.66 12.09
CA HIS A 376 19.80 -12.10 12.07
C HIS A 376 19.99 -11.04 13.14
N ALA A 377 19.07 -10.06 13.23
CA ALA A 377 19.15 -8.95 14.14
C ALA A 377 18.96 -9.35 15.62
N LEU A 378 18.04 -10.28 15.91
CA LEU A 378 17.63 -10.62 17.28
C LEU A 378 18.15 -11.98 17.76
N GLY A 379 18.60 -12.85 16.87
CA GLY A 379 19.01 -14.23 17.19
C GLY A 379 17.83 -15.17 17.52
N GLU A 380 16.60 -14.71 17.35
CA GLU A 380 15.39 -15.46 17.73
C GLU A 380 14.51 -15.82 16.53
N LYS A 381 13.79 -16.94 16.68
CA LYS A 381 12.77 -17.35 15.70
C LYS A 381 11.45 -16.64 16.00
N ILE A 382 10.88 -16.03 14.97
CA ILE A 382 9.55 -15.41 15.08
C ILE A 382 8.46 -16.46 15.00
N ALA A 383 7.49 -16.39 15.91
CA ALA A 383 6.26 -17.16 15.79
C ALA A 383 5.47 -16.68 14.56
N VAL A 384 5.21 -17.60 13.63
CA VAL A 384 4.48 -17.29 12.40
C VAL A 384 3.00 -17.64 12.59
N PRO A 385 2.07 -16.67 12.54
CA PRO A 385 0.64 -16.95 12.61
C PRO A 385 0.17 -17.83 11.46
N GLN A 386 -0.87 -18.63 11.68
CA GLN A 386 -1.37 -19.60 10.69
C GLN A 386 -1.70 -18.95 9.35
N ASN A 387 -2.40 -17.81 9.36
CA ASN A 387 -2.75 -17.08 8.13
C ASN A 387 -1.51 -16.61 7.34
N VAL A 388 -0.41 -16.26 8.02
CA VAL A 388 0.86 -15.90 7.38
C VAL A 388 1.61 -17.15 6.91
N GLN A 389 1.56 -18.25 7.65
CA GLN A 389 2.13 -19.53 7.20
C GLN A 389 1.54 -19.97 5.86
N GLU A 390 0.21 -19.86 5.72
CA GLU A 390 -0.49 -20.16 4.46
C GLU A 390 -0.01 -19.29 3.30
N VAL A 391 0.29 -18.01 3.55
CA VAL A 391 0.81 -17.09 2.51
C VAL A 391 2.27 -17.37 2.17
N LEU A 392 3.06 -17.83 3.12
CA LEU A 392 4.47 -18.19 2.91
C LEU A 392 4.66 -19.58 2.31
N ALA A 393 3.64 -20.43 2.38
CA ALA A 393 3.69 -21.77 1.81
C ALA A 393 3.83 -21.71 0.27
N SER A 394 4.65 -22.61 -0.25
CA SER A 394 4.94 -22.69 -1.69
C SER A 394 4.24 -23.90 -2.29
N PHE A 395 3.55 -23.69 -3.41
CA PHE A 395 2.78 -24.71 -4.10
C PHE A 395 3.19 -24.79 -5.58
N ASP A 396 3.26 -25.98 -6.11
CA ASP A 396 3.36 -26.23 -7.55
C ASP A 396 1.96 -26.47 -8.09
N LEU A 397 1.41 -25.45 -8.73
CA LEU A 397 0.04 -25.46 -9.22
C LEU A 397 -0.13 -26.17 -10.55
N LYS A 398 0.96 -26.52 -11.27
CA LYS A 398 0.94 -27.18 -12.59
C LYS A 398 -0.02 -26.50 -13.57
N ARG A 399 0.01 -25.18 -13.61
CA ARG A 399 -0.88 -24.39 -14.47
C ARG A 399 -0.36 -24.29 -15.88
N PRO A 400 -1.22 -23.91 -16.87
CA PRO A 400 -0.77 -23.67 -18.22
C PRO A 400 0.39 -22.67 -18.26
N LEU A 401 1.42 -23.01 -19.02
CA LEU A 401 2.61 -22.18 -19.22
C LEU A 401 2.38 -21.25 -20.40
N ALA A 402 2.38 -19.94 -20.15
CA ALA A 402 2.40 -18.94 -21.21
C ALA A 402 3.85 -18.46 -21.43
N LYS A 403 4.24 -18.30 -22.71
CA LYS A 403 5.58 -17.88 -23.11
C LYS A 403 5.60 -16.48 -23.70
N THR A 404 4.50 -16.06 -24.31
CA THR A 404 4.41 -14.80 -25.05
C THR A 404 3.14 -14.03 -24.69
N LYS A 405 3.04 -12.79 -25.18
CA LYS A 405 1.82 -11.97 -25.13
C LYS A 405 0.65 -12.68 -25.79
N GLU A 406 0.87 -13.29 -26.96
CA GLU A 406 -0.17 -13.98 -27.73
C GLU A 406 -0.73 -15.18 -26.97
N ASP A 407 0.11 -15.92 -26.23
CA ASP A 407 -0.37 -17.01 -25.37
C ASP A 407 -1.24 -16.46 -24.23
N LEU A 408 -0.83 -15.37 -23.61
CA LEU A 408 -1.60 -14.72 -22.57
C LEU A 408 -2.94 -14.17 -23.10
N VAL A 409 -2.95 -13.56 -24.29
CA VAL A 409 -4.19 -13.08 -24.93
C VAL A 409 -5.16 -14.23 -25.20
N LYS A 410 -4.67 -15.37 -25.70
CA LYS A 410 -5.52 -16.57 -25.91
C LYS A 410 -6.13 -17.08 -24.59
N ILE A 411 -5.38 -17.04 -23.50
CA ILE A 411 -5.89 -17.42 -22.18
C ILE A 411 -6.95 -16.42 -21.71
N LEU A 412 -6.71 -15.11 -21.88
CA LEU A 412 -7.70 -14.08 -21.56
C LEU A 412 -9.01 -14.27 -22.36
N GLU A 413 -8.94 -14.68 -23.63
CA GLU A 413 -10.11 -15.00 -24.45
C GLU A 413 -10.92 -16.19 -23.92
N GLN A 414 -10.27 -17.18 -23.32
CA GLN A 414 -10.94 -18.35 -22.72
C GLN A 414 -11.59 -18.02 -21.34
N ILE A 415 -11.11 -17.00 -20.67
CA ILE A 415 -11.60 -16.58 -19.35
C ILE A 415 -12.81 -15.65 -19.45
N GLN A 416 -12.97 -14.93 -20.57
CA GLN A 416 -14.13 -14.06 -20.81
C GLN A 416 -15.44 -14.84 -20.72
#